data_c1f4403fe0b5dc25f594be19c10229f1
#
_entry.id   c1f4403fe0b5dc25f594be19c10229f1
#
_cell.length_a   1.000
_cell.length_b   1.000
_cell.length_c   1.000
_cell.angle_alpha   90.00
_cell.angle_beta   90.00
_cell.angle_gamma   90.00
#
_symmetry.space_group_name_H-M   'P 1'
#
loop_
_entity.id
_entity.type
_entity.pdbx_description
1 polymer ?
#
loop_
_entity_poly.entity_id
_entity_poly.type
_entity_poly.pdbx_seq_one_letter_code
_entity_poly.pdbx_strand_id
1 'polypeptide(L)'
;MLTTKIVKGLVLPFLVVLLISTSAFSLTDEDEQEIISVVSQQLQAFQNDDFEKAYSFASPIIKKIFPSPEAFGEMVVGQYQAVYRPKSVNFGKISLRDGVPSLEVYLVDPEGEFVTAIYSMQQQEDGEWLINGCFLTQAESNEI
;
A
#
# COMPACT_ATOMS: atom_id res chain seq x y z
N MET A 1 -7.05 70.17 -41.10
CA MET A 1 -6.87 69.63 -39.77
C MET A 1 -7.25 68.16 -39.77
N LEU A 2 -6.28 67.28 -39.68
CA LEU A 2 -6.48 65.86 -39.65
C LEU A 2 -6.57 65.44 -38.18
N THR A 3 -7.78 65.09 -37.69
CA THR A 3 -7.97 64.53 -36.40
C THR A 3 -7.71 63.01 -36.45
N THR A 4 -6.56 62.61 -35.98
CA THR A 4 -6.22 61.21 -35.87
C THR A 4 -7.02 60.61 -34.70
N LYS A 5 -8.06 59.83 -35.01
CA LYS A 5 -8.74 59.01 -33.98
C LYS A 5 -7.85 57.84 -33.60
N ILE A 6 -7.24 57.92 -32.43
CA ILE A 6 -6.54 56.78 -31.85
C ILE A 6 -7.62 55.77 -31.36
N VAL A 7 -7.76 54.68 -32.10
CA VAL A 7 -8.53 53.52 -31.65
C VAL A 7 -7.69 52.81 -30.63
N LYS A 8 -8.01 53.00 -29.37
CA LYS A 8 -7.46 52.18 -28.30
C LYS A 8 -8.05 50.76 -28.45
N GLY A 9 -7.24 49.89 -29.05
CA GLY A 9 -7.55 48.47 -29.07
C GLY A 9 -7.56 47.94 -27.63
N LEU A 10 -8.74 47.54 -27.15
CA LEU A 10 -8.88 46.85 -25.87
C LEU A 10 -8.28 45.44 -26.03
N VAL A 11 -7.04 45.25 -25.58
CA VAL A 11 -6.44 43.92 -25.48
C VAL A 11 -7.05 43.23 -24.26
N LEU A 12 -8.03 42.36 -24.49
CA LEU A 12 -8.52 41.47 -23.44
C LEU A 12 -7.42 40.45 -23.14
N PRO A 13 -6.94 40.35 -21.90
CA PRO A 13 -6.06 39.26 -21.53
C PRO A 13 -6.86 37.94 -21.59
N PHE A 14 -6.47 37.08 -22.52
CA PHE A 14 -7.00 35.75 -22.61
C PHE A 14 -6.49 34.97 -21.39
N LEU A 15 -7.33 34.91 -20.35
CA LEU A 15 -7.03 34.13 -19.13
C LEU A 15 -7.10 32.64 -19.52
N VAL A 16 -5.94 32.04 -19.83
CA VAL A 16 -5.83 30.59 -19.98
C VAL A 16 -5.96 30.00 -18.60
N VAL A 17 -7.17 29.58 -18.26
CA VAL A 17 -7.41 28.75 -17.08
C VAL A 17 -6.84 27.37 -17.41
N LEU A 18 -5.63 27.12 -16.94
CA LEU A 18 -5.04 25.80 -16.97
C LEU A 18 -5.84 24.93 -15.98
N LEU A 19 -6.79 24.14 -16.49
CA LEU A 19 -7.46 23.11 -15.71
C LEU A 19 -6.39 22.04 -15.41
N ILE A 20 -5.74 22.18 -14.28
CA ILE A 20 -4.93 21.11 -13.71
C ILE A 20 -5.93 20.03 -13.28
N SER A 21 -6.14 19.05 -14.14
CA SER A 21 -6.84 17.82 -13.75
C SER A 21 -5.95 17.10 -12.76
N THR A 22 -6.21 17.32 -11.48
CA THR A 22 -5.69 16.45 -10.44
C THR A 22 -6.39 15.11 -10.61
N SER A 23 -5.73 14.17 -11.27
CA SER A 23 -6.19 12.79 -11.28
C SER A 23 -6.16 12.32 -9.84
N ALA A 24 -7.33 12.23 -9.21
CA ALA A 24 -7.46 11.58 -7.92
C ALA A 24 -7.03 10.12 -8.13
N PHE A 25 -5.98 9.69 -7.42
CA PHE A 25 -5.57 8.30 -7.42
C PHE A 25 -6.73 7.47 -6.86
N SER A 26 -7.29 6.60 -7.67
CA SER A 26 -8.36 5.68 -7.30
C SER A 26 -7.89 4.27 -7.59
N LEU A 27 -7.99 3.38 -6.60
CA LEU A 27 -7.76 1.95 -6.79
C LEU A 27 -8.86 1.38 -7.69
N THR A 28 -8.46 0.57 -8.65
CA THR A 28 -9.37 -0.23 -9.46
C THR A 28 -9.65 -1.57 -8.76
N ASP A 29 -10.69 -2.26 -9.18
CA ASP A 29 -10.98 -3.62 -8.68
C ASP A 29 -9.80 -4.58 -8.97
N GLU A 30 -9.09 -4.38 -10.08
CA GLU A 30 -7.90 -5.15 -10.46
C GLU A 30 -6.73 -4.87 -9.49
N ASP A 31 -6.51 -3.60 -9.13
CA ASP A 31 -5.50 -3.23 -8.13
C ASP A 31 -5.79 -3.89 -6.78
N GLU A 32 -7.04 -3.88 -6.34
CA GLU A 32 -7.44 -4.51 -5.07
C GLU A 32 -7.20 -6.02 -5.08
N GLN A 33 -7.54 -6.69 -6.17
CA GLN A 33 -7.30 -8.13 -6.33
C GLN A 33 -5.80 -8.46 -6.34
N GLU A 34 -5.00 -7.65 -7.01
CA GLU A 34 -3.54 -7.82 -7.05
C GLU A 34 -2.92 -7.61 -5.66
N ILE A 35 -3.32 -6.57 -4.93
CA ILE A 35 -2.88 -6.31 -3.57
C ILE A 35 -3.18 -7.51 -2.66
N ILE A 36 -4.39 -8.02 -2.68
CA ILE A 36 -4.79 -9.21 -1.89
C ILE A 36 -3.95 -10.42 -2.31
N SER A 37 -3.74 -10.61 -3.60
CA SER A 37 -2.93 -11.72 -4.12
C SER A 37 -1.47 -11.65 -3.64
N VAL A 38 -0.86 -10.49 -3.70
CA VAL A 38 0.53 -10.28 -3.25
C VAL A 38 0.68 -10.61 -1.77
N VAL A 39 -0.19 -10.09 -0.92
CA VAL A 39 -0.15 -10.36 0.52
C VAL A 39 -0.45 -11.83 0.83
N SER A 40 -1.42 -12.42 0.15
CA SER A 40 -1.75 -13.85 0.30
C SER A 40 -0.57 -14.75 -0.05
N GLN A 41 0.12 -14.46 -1.14
CA GLN A 41 1.29 -15.23 -1.57
C GLN A 41 2.47 -15.09 -0.59
N GLN A 42 2.67 -13.90 -0.02
CA GLN A 42 3.70 -13.70 1.00
C GLN A 42 3.39 -14.50 2.27
N LEU A 43 2.15 -14.46 2.75
CA LEU A 43 1.72 -15.25 3.92
C LEU A 43 1.91 -16.75 3.68
N GLN A 44 1.58 -17.23 2.49
CA GLN A 44 1.80 -18.63 2.12
C GLN A 44 3.28 -19.00 2.06
N ALA A 45 4.13 -18.10 1.54
CA ALA A 45 5.57 -18.31 1.50
C ALA A 45 6.17 -18.42 2.91
N PHE A 46 5.72 -17.61 3.86
CA PHE A 46 6.13 -17.74 5.26
C PHE A 46 5.73 -19.09 5.87
N GLN A 47 4.53 -19.57 5.58
CA GLN A 47 4.09 -20.88 6.06
C GLN A 47 4.93 -22.05 5.54
N ASN A 48 5.55 -21.86 4.38
CA ASN A 48 6.45 -22.83 3.74
C ASN A 48 7.93 -22.58 4.06
N ASP A 49 8.25 -21.62 4.92
CA ASP A 49 9.63 -21.17 5.19
C ASP A 49 10.38 -20.72 3.93
N ASP A 50 9.65 -20.31 2.90
CA ASP A 50 10.19 -19.78 1.66
C ASP A 50 10.44 -18.28 1.78
N PHE A 51 11.50 -17.92 2.50
CA PHE A 51 11.86 -16.52 2.77
C PHE A 51 12.30 -15.79 1.50
N GLU A 52 12.88 -16.48 0.55
CA GLU A 52 13.25 -15.89 -0.74
C GLU A 52 12.01 -15.41 -1.50
N LYS A 53 11.00 -16.27 -1.61
CA LYS A 53 9.73 -15.90 -2.22
C LYS A 53 9.00 -14.81 -1.43
N ALA A 54 8.93 -14.93 -0.10
CA ALA A 54 8.30 -13.90 0.76
C ALA A 54 8.98 -12.54 0.57
N TYR A 55 10.29 -12.52 0.50
CA TYR A 55 11.11 -11.32 0.29
C TYR A 55 10.91 -10.69 -1.10
N SER A 56 10.60 -11.48 -2.10
CA SER A 56 10.34 -10.99 -3.46
C SER A 56 9.15 -10.02 -3.53
N PHE A 57 8.20 -10.13 -2.61
CA PHE A 57 7.04 -9.23 -2.52
C PHE A 57 7.29 -7.93 -1.75
N ALA A 58 8.48 -7.77 -1.17
CA ALA A 58 8.86 -6.57 -0.43
C ALA A 58 9.29 -5.45 -1.37
N SER A 59 8.92 -4.21 -1.01
CA SER A 59 9.33 -3.01 -1.76
C SER A 59 10.82 -2.74 -1.67
N PRO A 60 11.37 -1.87 -2.55
CA PRO A 60 12.78 -1.50 -2.51
C PRO A 60 13.25 -0.93 -1.18
N ILE A 61 12.39 -0.19 -0.46
CA ILE A 61 12.78 0.38 0.85
C ILE A 61 12.94 -0.71 1.91
N ILE A 62 12.06 -1.71 1.90
CA ILE A 62 12.16 -2.87 2.80
C ILE A 62 13.44 -3.65 2.52
N LYS A 63 13.79 -3.84 1.25
CA LYS A 63 15.03 -4.52 0.84
C LYS A 63 16.30 -3.76 1.19
N LYS A 64 16.22 -2.43 1.35
CA LYS A 64 17.33 -1.63 1.91
C LYS A 64 17.50 -1.83 3.40
N ILE A 65 16.39 -1.93 4.15
CA ILE A 65 16.42 -2.14 5.60
C ILE A 65 16.89 -3.57 5.92
N PHE A 66 16.40 -4.55 5.17
CA PHE A 66 16.73 -5.98 5.30
C PHE A 66 17.41 -6.44 4.01
N PRO A 67 18.74 -6.44 3.94
CA PRO A 67 19.48 -6.61 2.68
C PRO A 67 19.53 -8.04 2.15
N SER A 68 18.90 -9.00 2.85
CA SER A 68 18.80 -10.40 2.39
C SER A 68 17.49 -11.04 2.80
N PRO A 69 17.04 -12.09 2.07
CA PRO A 69 15.88 -12.88 2.47
C PRO A 69 16.00 -13.49 3.86
N GLU A 70 17.21 -13.89 4.27
CA GLU A 70 17.51 -14.46 5.59
C GLU A 70 17.30 -13.42 6.69
N ALA A 71 17.85 -12.21 6.54
CA ALA A 71 17.67 -11.13 7.51
C ALA A 71 16.20 -10.71 7.64
N PHE A 72 15.48 -10.66 6.52
CA PHE A 72 14.05 -10.40 6.48
C PHE A 72 13.26 -11.50 7.20
N GLY A 73 13.56 -12.78 6.91
CA GLY A 73 12.93 -13.93 7.52
C GLY A 73 13.14 -13.99 9.04
N GLU A 74 14.37 -13.76 9.51
CA GLU A 74 14.69 -13.71 10.94
C GLU A 74 13.89 -12.64 11.67
N MET A 75 13.73 -11.47 11.09
CA MET A 75 12.90 -10.40 11.64
C MET A 75 11.44 -10.81 11.75
N VAL A 76 10.87 -11.42 10.71
CA VAL A 76 9.48 -11.86 10.70
C VAL A 76 9.24 -12.96 11.72
N VAL A 77 10.11 -13.97 11.79
CA VAL A 77 10.03 -15.04 12.78
C VAL A 77 10.11 -14.50 14.21
N GLY A 78 10.97 -13.51 14.45
CA GLY A 78 11.19 -12.96 15.79
C GLY A 78 10.12 -11.99 16.26
N GLN A 79 9.51 -11.22 15.36
CA GLN A 79 8.66 -10.07 15.73
C GLN A 79 7.24 -10.13 15.16
N TYR A 80 6.96 -10.98 14.18
CA TYR A 80 5.68 -11.06 13.46
C TYR A 80 5.10 -12.47 13.45
N GLN A 81 5.01 -13.10 14.63
CA GLN A 81 4.53 -14.48 14.75
C GLN A 81 3.13 -14.69 14.16
N ALA A 82 2.25 -13.69 14.30
CA ALA A 82 0.90 -13.75 13.74
C ALA A 82 0.91 -13.80 12.20
N VAL A 83 1.91 -13.18 11.56
CA VAL A 83 2.12 -13.21 10.11
C VAL A 83 2.85 -14.49 9.69
N TYR A 84 3.81 -14.92 10.48
CA TYR A 84 4.64 -16.09 10.18
C TYR A 84 3.88 -17.42 10.27
N ARG A 85 3.08 -17.59 11.32
CA ARG A 85 2.34 -18.84 11.61
C ARG A 85 0.91 -18.57 12.10
N PRO A 86 0.07 -17.89 11.30
CA PRO A 86 -1.32 -17.68 11.70
C PRO A 86 -2.10 -19.02 11.73
N LYS A 87 -3.00 -19.13 12.69
CA LYS A 87 -3.99 -20.21 12.73
C LYS A 87 -5.13 -19.97 11.75
N SER A 88 -5.45 -18.70 11.48
CA SER A 88 -6.41 -18.30 10.45
C SER A 88 -6.05 -16.96 9.83
N VAL A 89 -6.48 -16.76 8.59
CA VAL A 89 -6.27 -15.54 7.80
C VAL A 89 -7.59 -15.14 7.14
N ASN A 90 -8.02 -13.92 7.36
CA ASN A 90 -9.16 -13.33 6.67
C ASN A 90 -8.76 -11.95 6.13
N PHE A 91 -8.93 -11.74 4.85
CA PHE A 91 -8.66 -10.45 4.22
C PHE A 91 -9.82 -9.49 4.47
N GLY A 92 -9.51 -8.32 4.97
CA GLY A 92 -10.43 -7.23 5.21
C GLY A 92 -10.47 -6.25 4.04
N LYS A 93 -10.78 -5.00 4.37
CA LYS A 93 -10.89 -3.93 3.38
C LYS A 93 -9.54 -3.33 3.02
N ILE A 94 -9.49 -2.76 1.82
CA ILE A 94 -8.42 -1.85 1.41
C ILE A 94 -8.93 -0.43 1.57
N SER A 95 -8.14 0.42 2.19
CA SER A 95 -8.44 1.84 2.37
C SER A 95 -7.19 2.69 2.17
N LEU A 96 -7.38 3.97 1.85
CA LEU A 96 -6.28 4.92 1.82
C LEU A 96 -6.03 5.43 3.25
N ARG A 97 -4.82 5.18 3.77
CA ARG A 97 -4.32 5.73 5.03
C ARG A 97 -3.24 6.74 4.69
N ASP A 98 -3.51 8.02 4.96
CA ASP A 98 -2.60 9.11 4.56
C ASP A 98 -2.20 9.05 3.07
N GLY A 99 -3.15 8.70 2.21
CA GLY A 99 -2.95 8.55 0.77
C GLY A 99 -2.26 7.25 0.33
N VAL A 100 -1.93 6.35 1.26
CA VAL A 100 -1.27 5.07 0.99
C VAL A 100 -2.29 3.94 1.02
N PRO A 101 -2.42 3.15 -0.06
CA PRO A 101 -3.26 1.96 -0.06
C PRO A 101 -2.83 0.99 1.03
N SER A 102 -3.77 0.60 1.89
CA SER A 102 -3.50 -0.27 3.03
C SER A 102 -4.56 -1.35 3.11
N LEU A 103 -4.11 -2.61 3.18
CA LEU A 103 -4.95 -3.79 3.33
C LEU A 103 -4.99 -4.20 4.80
N GLU A 104 -6.18 -4.37 5.34
CA GLU A 104 -6.38 -5.00 6.64
C GLU A 104 -6.45 -6.52 6.48
N VAL A 105 -5.69 -7.24 7.30
CA VAL A 105 -5.72 -8.69 7.36
C VAL A 105 -5.99 -9.11 8.80
N TYR A 106 -7.06 -9.86 9.00
CA TYR A 106 -7.44 -10.37 10.31
C TYR A 106 -6.84 -11.74 10.52
N LEU A 107 -5.99 -11.84 11.53
CA LEU A 107 -5.21 -13.03 11.86
C LEU A 107 -5.61 -13.56 13.22
N VAL A 108 -5.48 -14.87 13.38
CA VAL A 108 -5.38 -15.50 14.69
C VAL A 108 -3.95 -16.01 14.85
N ASP A 109 -3.26 -15.55 15.87
CA ASP A 109 -1.87 -15.91 16.11
C ASP A 109 -1.70 -17.34 16.63
N PRO A 110 -0.47 -17.85 16.80
CA PRO A 110 -0.23 -19.20 17.31
C PRO A 110 -0.80 -19.45 18.72
N GLU A 111 -0.96 -18.40 19.52
CA GLU A 111 -1.54 -18.48 20.88
C GLU A 111 -3.07 -18.41 20.88
N GLY A 112 -3.69 -18.12 19.73
CA GLY A 112 -5.14 -18.00 19.58
C GLY A 112 -5.67 -16.58 19.77
N GLU A 113 -4.79 -15.58 19.81
CA GLU A 113 -5.15 -14.18 19.96
C GLU A 113 -5.51 -13.55 18.59
N PHE A 114 -6.50 -12.65 18.60
CA PHE A 114 -6.88 -11.91 17.41
C PHE A 114 -5.94 -10.74 17.18
N VAL A 115 -5.38 -10.68 15.97
CA VAL A 115 -4.44 -9.66 15.55
C VAL A 115 -4.89 -9.09 14.21
N THR A 116 -4.84 -7.79 14.04
CA THR A 116 -5.00 -7.15 12.74
C THR A 116 -3.65 -6.71 12.22
N ALA A 117 -3.28 -7.21 11.05
CA ALA A 117 -2.11 -6.75 10.31
C ALA A 117 -2.54 -5.69 9.29
N ILE A 118 -1.86 -4.56 9.29
CA ILE A 118 -2.08 -3.48 8.33
C ILE A 118 -0.90 -3.47 7.37
N TYR A 119 -1.16 -3.86 6.12
CA TYR A 119 -0.17 -3.88 5.05
C TYR A 119 -0.25 -2.60 4.24
N SER A 120 0.79 -1.78 4.27
CA SER A 120 0.91 -0.65 3.35
C SER A 120 1.52 -1.12 2.04
N MET A 121 0.94 -0.67 0.93
CA MET A 121 1.28 -1.13 -0.41
C MET A 121 1.89 0.01 -1.23
N GLN A 122 2.80 -0.35 -2.14
CA GLN A 122 3.44 0.59 -3.05
C GLN A 122 3.35 0.04 -4.47
N GLN A 123 2.80 0.85 -5.39
CA GLN A 123 2.83 0.51 -6.80
C GLN A 123 4.17 0.94 -7.42
N GLN A 124 4.77 0.04 -8.17
CA GLN A 124 6.02 0.28 -8.88
C GLN A 124 5.75 0.96 -10.24
N GLU A 125 6.80 1.45 -10.89
CA GLU A 125 6.68 2.10 -12.20
C GLU A 125 6.11 1.18 -13.29
N ASP A 126 6.35 -0.13 -13.18
CA ASP A 126 5.79 -1.15 -14.07
C ASP A 126 4.34 -1.53 -13.77
N GLY A 127 3.76 -0.95 -12.72
CA GLY A 127 2.41 -1.21 -12.26
C GLY A 127 2.29 -2.32 -11.21
N GLU A 128 3.34 -3.07 -10.93
CA GLU A 128 3.34 -4.14 -9.92
C GLU A 128 3.16 -3.58 -8.50
N TRP A 129 2.36 -4.25 -7.70
CA TRP A 129 2.17 -3.92 -6.29
C TRP A 129 3.14 -4.69 -5.40
N LEU A 130 3.83 -3.97 -4.52
CA LEU A 130 4.74 -4.54 -3.52
C LEU A 130 4.36 -4.07 -2.11
N ILE A 131 4.76 -4.86 -1.12
CA ILE A 131 4.52 -4.58 0.30
C ILE A 131 5.58 -3.60 0.79
N ASN A 132 5.12 -2.43 1.24
CA ASN A 132 6.00 -1.35 1.72
C ASN A 132 6.14 -1.31 3.23
N GLY A 133 5.31 -2.03 3.95
CA GLY A 133 5.35 -2.16 5.40
C GLY A 133 4.19 -2.98 5.93
N CYS A 134 4.33 -3.42 7.16
CA CYS A 134 3.29 -4.10 7.90
C CYS A 134 3.42 -3.72 9.38
N PHE A 135 2.31 -3.41 10.02
CA PHE A 135 2.28 -3.30 11.48
C PHE A 135 1.11 -4.09 12.05
N LEU A 136 1.29 -4.57 13.26
CA LEU A 136 0.30 -5.37 13.96
C LEU A 136 -0.40 -4.55 15.03
N THR A 137 -1.73 -4.68 15.08
CA THR A 137 -2.55 -4.17 16.17
C THR A 137 -3.31 -5.32 16.80
N GLN A 138 -3.47 -5.31 18.10
CA GLN A 138 -4.40 -6.24 18.73
C GLN A 138 -5.82 -5.80 18.42
N ALA A 139 -6.72 -6.74 18.15
CA ALA A 139 -8.12 -6.42 18.05
C ALA A 139 -8.58 -5.91 19.41
N GLU A 140 -9.23 -4.72 19.42
CA GLU A 140 -9.87 -4.24 20.63
C GLU A 140 -10.92 -5.27 21.04
N SER A 141 -10.73 -5.89 22.21
CA SER A 141 -11.79 -6.65 22.84
C SER A 141 -12.86 -5.65 23.23
N ASN A 142 -13.90 -5.54 22.42
CA ASN A 142 -15.12 -4.90 22.86
C ASN A 142 -15.67 -5.80 23.97
N GLU A 143 -15.34 -5.49 25.19
CA GLU A 143 -16.06 -6.03 26.34
C GLU A 143 -17.52 -5.55 26.21
N ILE A 144 -18.38 -6.51 25.95
CA ILE A 144 -19.84 -6.32 25.94
C ILE A 144 -20.31 -6.26 27.38
#